data_7ec006e74eb79604b83b18e30d1f52da
#
_entry.id   7ec006e74eb79604b83b18e30d1f52da
#
_cell.length_a   1.000
_cell.length_b   1.000
_cell.length_c   1.000
_cell.angle_alpha   90.00
_cell.angle_beta   90.00
_cell.angle_gamma   90.00
#
_symmetry.space_group_name_H-M   'P 1'
#
loop_
_entity.id
_entity.type
_entity.pdbx_description
1 polymer ?
#
loop_
_entity_poly.entity_id
_entity_poly.type
_entity_poly.pdbx_seq_one_letter_code
_entity_poly.pdbx_strand_id
1 'polypeptide(L)'
;MQPNYILSMKYQISLFLLLTTVLFSCQNENEKRLAENAKEAKKKEAIFNNINKGWTFLDEPINEISESQLNSWTEWREFIKEIGEKPRKTIGAFQKKSAAISKKAMALNNNIPAQFNQPQIKSRISILITKIRMLDLFIHLNNIPDDKVVFLIQEINKELISLERQMDKIVEKAKIPKEEGEEDFLRMLDTTRAIPNSAPPIDPNIPKVE
;
A
#
# COMPACT_ATOMS: atom_id res chain seq x y z
N MET A 1 17.87 84.56 21.74
CA MET A 1 17.49 83.25 22.27
C MET A 1 16.54 82.56 21.32
N GLN A 2 16.98 81.80 20.29
CA GLN A 2 16.13 80.84 19.57
C GLN A 2 16.96 79.87 18.69
N PRO A 3 17.65 78.86 19.22
CA PRO A 3 18.07 77.76 18.36
C PRO A 3 17.40 76.38 18.69
N ASN A 4 16.68 76.24 19.79
CA ASN A 4 16.26 74.90 20.27
C ASN A 4 15.00 74.32 19.59
N TYR A 5 14.15 75.17 19.03
CA TYR A 5 12.89 74.70 18.35
C TYR A 5 13.15 74.03 17.02
N ILE A 6 14.14 74.46 16.25
CA ILE A 6 14.48 73.92 14.94
C ILE A 6 15.12 72.50 15.07
N LEU A 7 15.90 72.30 16.15
CA LEU A 7 16.50 70.96 16.42
C LEU A 7 15.42 69.93 16.84
N SER A 8 14.46 70.35 17.69
CA SER A 8 13.34 69.54 18.14
C SER A 8 12.43 69.15 16.97
N MET A 9 12.15 70.02 16.04
CA MET A 9 11.30 69.82 14.88
C MET A 9 11.93 68.82 13.89
N LYS A 10 13.26 68.83 13.71
CA LYS A 10 13.97 67.87 12.89
C LYS A 10 13.92 66.45 13.45
N TYR A 11 14.02 66.29 14.75
CA TYR A 11 13.84 64.96 15.40
C TYR A 11 12.43 64.44 15.31
N GLN A 12 11.43 65.29 15.43
CA GLN A 12 9.99 64.92 15.28
C GLN A 12 9.70 64.47 13.85
N ILE A 13 10.23 65.18 12.84
CA ILE A 13 10.08 64.81 11.42
C ILE A 13 10.78 63.46 11.14
N SER A 14 12.00 63.27 11.66
CA SER A 14 12.74 62.03 11.51
C SER A 14 12.02 60.85 12.18
N LEU A 15 11.48 61.05 13.37
CA LEU A 15 10.68 60.03 14.09
C LEU A 15 9.40 59.68 13.32
N PHE A 16 8.70 60.66 12.75
CA PHE A 16 7.50 60.47 11.95
C PHE A 16 7.84 59.71 10.66
N LEU A 17 8.96 60.04 9.98
CA LEU A 17 9.40 59.35 8.79
C LEU A 17 9.77 57.88 9.11
N LEU A 18 10.44 57.61 10.24
CA LEU A 18 10.77 56.27 10.69
C LEU A 18 9.50 55.47 11.02
N LEU A 19 8.50 56.08 11.64
CA LEU A 19 7.25 55.44 11.97
C LEU A 19 6.45 55.05 10.71
N THR A 20 6.47 55.92 9.68
CA THR A 20 5.77 55.63 8.42
C THR A 20 6.43 54.47 7.64
N THR A 21 7.77 54.36 7.68
CA THR A 21 8.46 53.22 6.99
C THR A 21 8.12 51.87 7.65
N VAL A 22 7.92 51.81 8.96
CA VAL A 22 7.56 50.58 9.68
C VAL A 22 6.12 50.14 9.31
N LEU A 23 5.20 51.11 9.08
CA LEU A 23 3.82 50.76 8.71
C LEU A 23 3.67 50.22 7.28
N PHE A 24 4.53 50.62 6.34
CA PHE A 24 4.52 50.07 4.97
C PHE A 24 5.17 48.71 4.84
N SER A 25 6.04 48.27 5.76
CA SER A 25 6.75 47.00 5.69
C SER A 25 5.85 45.79 5.90
N CYS A 26 4.78 45.89 6.67
CA CYS A 26 3.89 44.76 6.99
C CYS A 26 2.88 44.37 5.88
N GLN A 27 2.56 45.26 4.95
CA GLN A 27 1.50 45.00 3.95
C GLN A 27 1.95 44.00 2.87
N ASN A 28 3.22 44.06 2.46
CA ASN A 28 3.76 43.23 1.39
C ASN A 28 3.95 41.75 1.78
N GLU A 29 4.13 41.45 3.06
CA GLU A 29 4.25 40.07 3.54
C GLU A 29 2.89 39.35 3.59
N ASN A 30 1.83 40.07 3.97
CA ASN A 30 0.50 39.47 4.03
C ASN A 30 -0.03 39.07 2.64
N GLU A 31 0.19 39.88 1.62
CA GLU A 31 -0.19 39.57 0.24
C GLU A 31 0.58 38.37 -0.31
N LYS A 32 1.89 38.28 -0.03
CA LYS A 32 2.70 37.12 -0.39
C LYS A 32 2.23 35.85 0.29
N ARG A 33 1.96 35.90 1.58
CA ARG A 33 1.44 34.75 2.36
C ARG A 33 0.06 34.30 1.85
N LEU A 34 -0.82 35.23 1.50
CA LEU A 34 -2.12 34.93 0.92
C LEU A 34 -1.98 34.28 -0.46
N ALA A 35 -1.07 34.79 -1.31
CA ALA A 35 -0.80 34.22 -2.62
C ALA A 35 -0.18 32.79 -2.51
N GLU A 36 0.74 32.58 -1.57
CA GLU A 36 1.33 31.27 -1.30
C GLU A 36 0.27 30.29 -0.78
N ASN A 37 -0.55 30.70 0.18
CA ASN A 37 -1.64 29.88 0.70
C ASN A 37 -2.65 29.51 -0.39
N ALA A 38 -2.99 30.45 -1.29
CA ALA A 38 -3.87 30.18 -2.42
C ALA A 38 -3.25 29.19 -3.41
N LYS A 39 -1.94 29.28 -3.66
CA LYS A 39 -1.20 28.35 -4.51
C LYS A 39 -1.15 26.95 -3.89
N GLU A 40 -0.88 26.86 -2.58
CA GLU A 40 -0.91 25.58 -1.88
C GLU A 40 -2.30 24.94 -1.85
N ALA A 41 -3.36 25.75 -1.65
CA ALA A 41 -4.72 25.25 -1.69
C ALA A 41 -5.07 24.65 -3.04
N LYS A 42 -4.72 25.34 -4.14
CA LYS A 42 -4.90 24.82 -5.51
C LYS A 42 -4.11 23.52 -5.74
N LYS A 43 -2.86 23.44 -5.25
CA LYS A 43 -2.06 22.22 -5.34
C LYS A 43 -2.71 21.06 -4.59
N LYS A 44 -3.19 21.29 -3.36
CA LYS A 44 -3.89 20.27 -2.56
C LYS A 44 -5.18 19.80 -3.22
N GLU A 45 -5.91 20.71 -3.84
CA GLU A 45 -7.12 20.40 -4.60
C GLU A 45 -6.81 19.55 -5.84
N ALA A 46 -5.76 19.90 -6.59
CA ALA A 46 -5.33 19.11 -7.75
C ALA A 46 -4.93 17.68 -7.34
N ILE A 47 -4.14 17.52 -6.28
CA ILE A 47 -3.76 16.23 -5.70
C ILE A 47 -5.01 15.43 -5.31
N PHE A 48 -5.95 16.06 -4.59
CA PHE A 48 -7.20 15.42 -4.20
C PHE A 48 -7.98 14.93 -5.42
N ASN A 49 -8.14 15.77 -6.42
CA ASN A 49 -8.91 15.45 -7.63
C ASN A 49 -8.28 14.28 -8.40
N ASN A 50 -6.95 14.26 -8.55
CA ASN A 50 -6.23 13.17 -9.21
C ASN A 50 -6.39 11.85 -8.45
N ILE A 51 -6.14 11.85 -7.14
CA ILE A 51 -6.33 10.65 -6.30
C ILE A 51 -7.80 10.20 -6.33
N ASN A 52 -8.75 11.13 -6.17
CA ASN A 52 -10.17 10.79 -6.19
C ASN A 52 -10.58 10.16 -7.52
N LYS A 53 -10.08 10.66 -8.65
CA LYS A 53 -10.35 10.08 -9.96
C LYS A 53 -9.73 8.69 -10.10
N GLY A 54 -8.49 8.52 -9.65
CA GLY A 54 -7.74 7.26 -9.76
C GLY A 54 -8.07 6.22 -8.68
N TRP A 55 -8.86 6.56 -7.64
CA TRP A 55 -9.21 5.64 -6.55
C TRP A 55 -10.32 4.68 -7.00
N THR A 56 -9.92 3.68 -7.77
CA THR A 56 -10.83 2.66 -8.29
C THR A 56 -10.17 1.31 -8.13
N PHE A 57 -10.65 0.52 -7.19
CA PHE A 57 -10.20 -0.84 -6.96
C PHE A 57 -11.20 -1.83 -7.56
N LEU A 58 -10.69 -3.01 -7.89
CA LEU A 58 -11.49 -4.15 -8.26
C LEU A 58 -11.97 -4.82 -6.97
N ASP A 59 -13.27 -4.77 -6.73
CA ASP A 59 -13.95 -5.32 -5.56
C ASP A 59 -14.96 -6.41 -5.94
N GLU A 60 -15.06 -6.69 -7.23
CA GLU A 60 -15.88 -7.79 -7.76
C GLU A 60 -15.00 -9.00 -8.10
N PRO A 61 -15.42 -10.22 -7.75
CA PRO A 61 -14.70 -11.43 -8.09
C PRO A 61 -14.62 -11.59 -9.62
N ILE A 62 -13.43 -11.96 -10.11
CA ILE A 62 -13.18 -12.15 -11.54
C ILE A 62 -13.87 -13.41 -12.05
N ASN A 63 -14.08 -14.39 -11.17
CA ASN A 63 -14.66 -15.68 -11.49
C ASN A 63 -15.52 -16.23 -10.35
N GLU A 64 -16.65 -16.84 -10.69
CA GLU A 64 -17.54 -17.49 -9.73
C GLU A 64 -16.95 -18.80 -9.15
N ILE A 65 -15.87 -19.33 -9.77
CA ILE A 65 -15.34 -20.67 -9.45
C ILE A 65 -14.75 -20.73 -8.04
N SER A 66 -13.98 -19.73 -7.65
CA SER A 66 -13.37 -19.66 -6.31
C SER A 66 -14.25 -18.94 -5.29
N GLU A 67 -15.25 -18.16 -5.74
CA GLU A 67 -16.06 -17.30 -4.88
C GLU A 67 -16.75 -18.09 -3.75
N SER A 68 -17.38 -19.22 -4.08
CA SER A 68 -18.06 -20.05 -3.10
C SER A 68 -17.13 -20.54 -1.99
N GLN A 69 -15.86 -20.75 -2.29
CA GLN A 69 -14.84 -21.23 -1.36
C GLN A 69 -14.15 -20.08 -0.59
N LEU A 70 -14.08 -18.89 -1.20
CA LEU A 70 -13.61 -17.67 -0.55
C LEU A 70 -14.61 -17.13 0.46
N ASN A 71 -15.89 -17.50 0.36
CA ASN A 71 -16.91 -17.13 1.34
C ASN A 71 -16.62 -17.62 2.77
N SER A 72 -15.85 -18.69 2.94
CA SER A 72 -15.40 -19.17 4.24
C SER A 72 -14.23 -18.38 4.82
N TRP A 73 -13.50 -17.60 3.99
CA TRP A 73 -12.32 -16.83 4.41
C TRP A 73 -12.72 -15.41 4.83
N THR A 74 -12.94 -15.22 6.12
CA THR A 74 -13.43 -13.96 6.69
C THR A 74 -12.51 -12.79 6.38
N GLU A 75 -11.19 -12.96 6.50
CA GLU A 75 -10.20 -11.92 6.25
C GLU A 75 -10.22 -11.43 4.80
N TRP A 76 -10.42 -12.35 3.86
CA TRP A 76 -10.59 -12.00 2.44
C TRP A 76 -11.85 -11.16 2.21
N ARG A 77 -13.00 -11.59 2.72
CA ARG A 77 -14.26 -10.84 2.58
C ARG A 77 -14.17 -9.45 3.19
N GLU A 78 -13.59 -9.34 4.39
CA GLU A 78 -13.40 -8.04 5.05
C GLU A 78 -12.45 -7.13 4.27
N PHE A 79 -11.41 -7.70 3.68
CA PHE A 79 -10.46 -6.96 2.87
C PHE A 79 -11.12 -6.45 1.57
N ILE A 80 -11.83 -7.30 0.82
CA ILE A 80 -12.53 -6.90 -0.42
C ILE A 80 -13.59 -5.84 -0.12
N LYS A 81 -14.38 -6.00 0.94
CA LYS A 81 -15.33 -4.98 1.39
C LYS A 81 -14.63 -3.66 1.68
N GLU A 82 -13.53 -3.69 2.43
CA GLU A 82 -12.79 -2.47 2.79
C GLU A 82 -12.21 -1.77 1.55
N ILE A 83 -11.68 -2.51 0.59
CA ILE A 83 -11.05 -1.93 -0.60
C ILE A 83 -12.09 -1.33 -1.57
N GLY A 84 -13.29 -1.91 -1.65
CA GLY A 84 -14.38 -1.44 -2.51
C GLY A 84 -15.03 -0.13 -2.05
N GLU A 85 -14.91 0.20 -0.76
CA GLU A 85 -15.51 1.43 -0.23
C GLU A 85 -14.66 2.66 -0.56
N LYS A 86 -15.14 3.51 -1.48
CA LYS A 86 -14.44 4.75 -1.87
C LYS A 86 -14.64 5.87 -0.85
N PRO A 87 -13.54 6.50 -0.36
CA PRO A 87 -13.62 7.66 0.53
C PRO A 87 -14.22 8.89 -0.17
N ARG A 88 -14.77 9.81 0.62
CA ARG A 88 -15.40 11.01 0.09
C ARG A 88 -14.79 12.28 0.73
N LYS A 89 -14.72 13.35 -0.07
CA LYS A 89 -14.53 14.76 0.31
C LYS A 89 -13.14 15.23 0.72
N THR A 90 -12.21 14.43 1.30
CA THR A 90 -10.94 14.99 1.81
C THR A 90 -9.77 14.02 1.65
N ILE A 91 -8.55 14.56 1.53
CA ILE A 91 -7.32 13.75 1.58
C ILE A 91 -7.22 12.94 2.86
N GLY A 92 -7.59 13.53 4.01
CA GLY A 92 -7.58 12.80 5.29
C GLY A 92 -8.52 11.59 5.31
N ALA A 93 -9.60 11.59 4.53
CA ALA A 93 -10.47 10.42 4.38
C ALA A 93 -9.75 9.31 3.58
N PHE A 94 -8.99 9.66 2.53
CA PHE A 94 -8.18 8.71 1.77
C PHE A 94 -7.03 8.14 2.61
N GLN A 95 -6.39 8.96 3.47
CA GLN A 95 -5.36 8.50 4.42
C GLN A 95 -5.92 7.49 5.41
N LYS A 96 -7.05 7.79 6.04
CA LYS A 96 -7.72 6.83 6.94
C LYS A 96 -8.10 5.55 6.24
N LYS A 97 -8.58 5.65 5.00
CA LYS A 97 -8.99 4.49 4.20
C LYS A 97 -7.79 3.62 3.81
N SER A 98 -6.68 4.23 3.37
CA SER A 98 -5.46 3.48 3.05
C SER A 98 -4.91 2.73 4.26
N ALA A 99 -4.92 3.34 5.44
CA ALA A 99 -4.52 2.68 6.68
C ALA A 99 -5.44 1.49 7.04
N ALA A 100 -6.76 1.65 6.86
CA ALA A 100 -7.72 0.57 7.08
C ALA A 100 -7.51 -0.59 6.09
N ILE A 101 -7.36 -0.29 4.81
CA ILE A 101 -7.04 -1.28 3.76
C ILE A 101 -5.73 -2.00 4.08
N SER A 102 -4.68 -1.26 4.48
CA SER A 102 -3.38 -1.82 4.87
C SER A 102 -3.50 -2.80 6.05
N LYS A 103 -4.29 -2.44 7.06
CA LYS A 103 -4.57 -3.32 8.20
C LYS A 103 -5.29 -4.61 7.78
N LYS A 104 -6.33 -4.49 6.93
CA LYS A 104 -7.07 -5.66 6.43
C LYS A 104 -6.22 -6.54 5.53
N ALA A 105 -5.39 -5.94 4.67
CA ALA A 105 -4.45 -6.67 3.83
C ALA A 105 -3.46 -7.50 4.65
N MET A 106 -2.89 -6.95 5.72
CA MET A 106 -1.99 -7.70 6.61
C MET A 106 -2.67 -8.90 7.27
N ALA A 107 -3.98 -8.82 7.52
CA ALA A 107 -4.74 -9.92 8.10
C ALA A 107 -4.95 -11.09 7.12
N LEU A 108 -4.76 -10.92 5.79
CA LEU A 108 -4.89 -11.98 4.79
C LEU A 108 -3.95 -13.18 5.03
N ASN A 109 -2.86 -13.01 5.78
CA ASN A 109 -2.00 -14.13 6.15
C ASN A 109 -2.60 -15.04 7.22
N ASN A 110 -3.71 -14.63 7.85
CA ASN A 110 -4.37 -15.40 8.90
C ASN A 110 -5.48 -16.26 8.31
N ASN A 111 -5.68 -17.44 8.86
CA ASN A 111 -6.79 -18.33 8.54
C ASN A 111 -6.99 -18.63 7.05
N ILE A 112 -5.89 -18.67 6.27
CA ILE A 112 -5.95 -19.03 4.85
C ILE A 112 -6.59 -20.43 4.75
N PRO A 113 -7.67 -20.60 3.95
CA PRO A 113 -8.28 -21.92 3.75
C PRO A 113 -7.25 -22.95 3.31
N ALA A 114 -7.35 -24.18 3.82
CA ALA A 114 -6.34 -25.23 3.61
C ALA A 114 -5.95 -25.44 2.15
N GLN A 115 -6.92 -25.39 1.24
CA GLN A 115 -6.71 -25.50 -0.21
C GLN A 115 -5.87 -24.37 -0.81
N PHE A 116 -5.98 -23.13 -0.23
CA PHE A 116 -5.24 -21.96 -0.67
C PHE A 116 -3.96 -21.72 0.15
N ASN A 117 -3.71 -22.52 1.18
CA ASN A 117 -2.53 -22.39 2.04
C ASN A 117 -1.26 -22.95 1.36
N GLN A 118 -0.98 -22.47 0.16
CA GLN A 118 0.12 -22.89 -0.70
C GLN A 118 1.14 -21.77 -0.87
N PRO A 119 2.43 -22.09 -1.12
CA PRO A 119 3.49 -21.09 -1.29
C PRO A 119 3.17 -20.03 -2.35
N GLN A 120 2.53 -20.42 -3.47
CA GLN A 120 2.18 -19.55 -4.57
C GLN A 120 1.17 -18.47 -4.14
N ILE A 121 0.16 -18.83 -3.34
CA ILE A 121 -0.83 -17.90 -2.80
C ILE A 121 -0.18 -16.98 -1.77
N LYS A 122 0.58 -17.52 -0.83
CA LYS A 122 1.29 -16.73 0.19
C LYS A 122 2.23 -15.69 -0.42
N SER A 123 2.96 -16.06 -1.47
CA SER A 123 3.84 -15.15 -2.19
C SER A 123 3.05 -13.98 -2.81
N ARG A 124 1.91 -14.24 -3.46
CA ARG A 124 1.07 -13.19 -4.05
C ARG A 124 0.43 -12.30 -3.01
N ILE A 125 -0.05 -12.87 -1.89
CA ILE A 125 -0.54 -12.09 -0.74
C ILE A 125 0.57 -11.15 -0.24
N SER A 126 1.81 -11.63 -0.13
CA SER A 126 2.93 -10.81 0.34
C SER A 126 3.25 -9.64 -0.60
N ILE A 127 3.17 -9.86 -1.92
CA ILE A 127 3.33 -8.80 -2.92
C ILE A 127 2.19 -7.78 -2.81
N LEU A 128 0.95 -8.26 -2.71
CA LEU A 128 -0.24 -7.41 -2.55
C LEU A 128 -0.12 -6.54 -1.29
N ILE A 129 0.21 -7.14 -0.14
CA ILE A 129 0.43 -6.41 1.12
C ILE A 129 1.51 -5.34 0.95
N THR A 130 2.62 -5.66 0.28
CA THR A 130 3.71 -4.72 0.07
C THR A 130 3.26 -3.50 -0.73
N LYS A 131 2.52 -3.70 -1.84
CA LYS A 131 2.01 -2.61 -2.67
C LYS A 131 0.98 -1.75 -1.90
N ILE A 132 0.10 -2.36 -1.11
CA ILE A 132 -0.89 -1.66 -0.28
C ILE A 132 -0.19 -0.83 0.81
N ARG A 133 0.85 -1.36 1.45
CA ARG A 133 1.63 -0.61 2.42
C ARG A 133 2.40 0.56 1.79
N MET A 134 2.87 0.41 0.56
CA MET A 134 3.47 1.51 -0.19
C MET A 134 2.44 2.60 -0.52
N LEU A 135 1.21 2.21 -0.88
CA LEU A 135 0.10 3.15 -1.08
C LEU A 135 -0.18 3.93 0.19
N ASP A 136 -0.31 3.24 1.32
CA ASP A 136 -0.53 3.86 2.62
C ASP A 136 0.61 4.80 3.02
N LEU A 137 1.86 4.41 2.78
CA LEU A 137 3.01 5.27 3.01
C LEU A 137 2.96 6.55 2.16
N PHE A 138 2.75 6.42 0.85
CA PHE A 138 2.82 7.57 -0.06
C PHE A 138 1.71 8.58 0.16
N ILE A 139 0.50 8.14 0.51
CA ILE A 139 -0.62 9.03 0.75
C ILE A 139 -0.48 9.81 2.08
N HIS A 140 0.38 9.36 3.00
CA HIS A 140 0.69 10.03 4.26
C HIS A 140 1.88 10.99 4.18
N LEU A 141 2.57 11.09 3.04
CA LEU A 141 3.66 12.04 2.87
C LEU A 141 3.15 13.48 2.86
N ASN A 142 3.94 14.42 3.39
CA ASN A 142 3.61 15.85 3.38
C ASN A 142 3.42 16.39 1.95
N ASN A 143 4.26 15.94 1.01
CA ASN A 143 4.11 16.18 -0.42
C ASN A 143 3.69 14.87 -1.09
N ILE A 144 2.39 14.67 -1.22
CA ILE A 144 1.83 13.43 -1.76
C ILE A 144 2.17 13.32 -3.24
N PRO A 145 2.85 12.24 -3.66
CA PRO A 145 3.10 11.97 -5.08
C PRO A 145 1.87 11.29 -5.71
N ASP A 146 0.86 12.08 -6.00
CA ASP A 146 -0.48 11.63 -6.43
C ASP A 146 -0.45 10.70 -7.64
N ASP A 147 0.43 10.95 -8.63
CA ASP A 147 0.62 10.05 -9.78
C ASP A 147 1.12 8.67 -9.36
N LYS A 148 2.03 8.60 -8.37
CA LYS A 148 2.51 7.32 -7.84
C LYS A 148 1.43 6.61 -7.03
N VAL A 149 0.58 7.35 -6.31
CA VAL A 149 -0.57 6.81 -5.60
C VAL A 149 -1.53 6.16 -6.59
N VAL A 150 -1.89 6.86 -7.67
CA VAL A 150 -2.78 6.34 -8.73
C VAL A 150 -2.15 5.13 -9.43
N PHE A 151 -0.86 5.19 -9.75
CA PHE A 151 -0.14 4.05 -10.34
C PHE A 151 -0.16 2.83 -9.42
N LEU A 152 0.06 3.00 -8.10
CA LEU A 152 0.00 1.90 -7.15
C LEU A 152 -1.38 1.26 -7.06
N ILE A 153 -2.46 2.04 -7.17
CA ILE A 153 -3.82 1.50 -7.22
C ILE A 153 -3.99 0.56 -8.42
N GLN A 154 -3.49 0.95 -9.60
CA GLN A 154 -3.51 0.09 -10.78
C GLN A 154 -2.68 -1.19 -10.59
N GLU A 155 -1.52 -1.07 -9.96
CA GLU A 155 -0.66 -2.22 -9.66
C GLU A 155 -1.29 -3.16 -8.61
N ILE A 156 -1.99 -2.62 -7.62
CA ILE A 156 -2.76 -3.40 -6.65
C ILE A 156 -3.86 -4.19 -7.36
N ASN A 157 -4.59 -3.57 -8.29
CA ASN A 157 -5.60 -4.25 -9.09
C ASN A 157 -5.02 -5.41 -9.90
N LYS A 158 -3.84 -5.23 -10.51
CA LYS A 158 -3.15 -6.33 -11.22
C LYS A 158 -2.81 -7.50 -10.29
N GLU A 159 -2.38 -7.21 -9.06
CA GLU A 159 -2.09 -8.26 -8.09
C GLU A 159 -3.35 -8.96 -7.59
N LEU A 160 -4.46 -8.24 -7.39
CA LEU A 160 -5.75 -8.83 -7.06
C LEU A 160 -6.18 -9.82 -8.14
N ILE A 161 -6.20 -9.40 -9.40
CA ILE A 161 -6.48 -10.25 -10.56
C ILE A 161 -5.58 -11.49 -10.58
N SER A 162 -4.29 -11.28 -10.34
CA SER A 162 -3.30 -12.34 -10.37
C SER A 162 -3.50 -13.36 -9.24
N LEU A 163 -3.87 -12.89 -8.05
CA LEU A 163 -4.16 -13.71 -6.88
C LEU A 163 -5.44 -14.54 -7.11
N GLU A 164 -6.52 -13.92 -7.55
CA GLU A 164 -7.79 -14.59 -7.83
C GLU A 164 -7.65 -15.65 -8.92
N ARG A 165 -6.98 -15.33 -10.03
CA ARG A 165 -6.69 -16.32 -11.10
C ARG A 165 -5.87 -17.50 -10.60
N GLN A 166 -4.98 -17.29 -9.63
CA GLN A 166 -4.22 -18.39 -9.05
C GLN A 166 -5.10 -19.25 -8.15
N MET A 167 -6.03 -18.65 -7.41
CA MET A 167 -7.02 -19.39 -6.61
C MET A 167 -7.96 -20.21 -7.50
N ASP A 168 -8.44 -19.63 -8.61
CA ASP A 168 -9.25 -20.34 -9.59
C ASP A 168 -8.54 -21.58 -10.17
N LYS A 169 -7.26 -21.41 -10.56
CA LYS A 169 -6.47 -22.56 -11.05
C LYS A 169 -6.32 -23.68 -10.03
N ILE A 170 -6.25 -23.36 -8.74
CA ILE A 170 -6.18 -24.36 -7.68
C ILE A 170 -7.51 -25.12 -7.60
N VAL A 171 -8.63 -24.40 -7.65
CA VAL A 171 -9.97 -25.00 -7.62
C VAL A 171 -10.24 -25.86 -8.87
N GLU A 172 -9.87 -25.37 -10.05
CA GLU A 172 -9.97 -26.12 -11.31
C GLU A 172 -9.12 -27.39 -11.28
N LYS A 173 -7.87 -27.27 -10.85
CA LYS A 173 -6.97 -28.44 -10.73
C LYS A 173 -7.51 -29.48 -9.76
N ALA A 174 -8.15 -29.07 -8.66
CA ALA A 174 -8.75 -29.99 -7.69
C ALA A 174 -9.93 -30.79 -8.26
N LYS A 175 -10.58 -30.33 -9.35
CA LYS A 175 -11.67 -31.03 -10.03
C LYS A 175 -11.20 -32.11 -11.00
N ILE A 176 -9.90 -32.09 -11.38
CA ILE A 176 -9.34 -33.09 -12.28
C ILE A 176 -9.21 -34.40 -11.50
N PRO A 177 -9.84 -35.49 -11.94
CA PRO A 177 -9.67 -36.77 -11.29
C PRO A 177 -8.23 -37.25 -11.43
N LYS A 178 -7.67 -37.80 -10.37
CA LYS A 178 -6.34 -38.40 -10.41
C LYS A 178 -6.35 -39.65 -11.27
N GLU A 179 -5.33 -39.80 -12.11
CA GLU A 179 -5.16 -41.02 -12.90
C GLU A 179 -4.67 -42.18 -12.04
N GLU A 180 -5.00 -43.40 -12.46
CA GLU A 180 -4.53 -44.61 -11.79
C GLU A 180 -3.00 -44.66 -11.82
N GLY A 181 -2.36 -44.81 -10.64
CA GLY A 181 -0.90 -44.80 -10.50
C GLY A 181 -0.28 -43.41 -10.19
N GLU A 182 -1.00 -42.30 -10.35
CA GLU A 182 -0.48 -40.96 -10.02
C GLU A 182 -0.15 -40.83 -8.53
N GLU A 183 -0.93 -41.45 -7.64
CA GLU A 183 -0.68 -41.45 -6.20
C GLU A 183 0.62 -42.20 -5.83
N ASP A 184 0.89 -43.32 -6.52
CA ASP A 184 2.12 -44.09 -6.30
C ASP A 184 3.33 -43.31 -6.78
N PHE A 185 3.21 -42.59 -7.91
CA PHE A 185 4.27 -41.72 -8.42
C PHE A 185 4.56 -40.56 -7.46
N LEU A 186 3.53 -39.92 -6.92
CA LEU A 186 3.70 -38.84 -5.92
C LEU A 186 4.33 -39.35 -4.62
N ARG A 187 4.00 -40.60 -4.20
CA ARG A 187 4.67 -41.27 -3.06
C ARG A 187 6.12 -41.54 -3.33
N MET A 188 6.50 -41.87 -4.55
CA MET A 188 7.89 -42.07 -4.93
C MET A 188 8.73 -40.79 -4.93
N LEU A 189 8.08 -39.62 -5.18
CA LEU A 189 8.73 -38.30 -5.14
C LEU A 189 8.85 -37.74 -3.72
N ASP A 190 8.19 -38.34 -2.73
CA ASP A 190 8.28 -37.90 -1.33
C ASP A 190 9.66 -38.22 -0.75
N THR A 191 10.52 -37.22 -0.72
CA THR A 191 11.88 -37.31 -0.20
C THR A 191 11.94 -37.63 1.30
N THR A 192 10.85 -37.43 2.06
CA THR A 192 10.78 -37.79 3.48
C THR A 192 10.76 -39.30 3.69
N ARG A 193 10.40 -40.07 2.67
CA ARG A 193 10.41 -41.53 2.63
C ARG A 193 11.68 -42.11 2.01
N ALA A 194 12.56 -41.26 1.44
CA ALA A 194 13.83 -41.70 0.93
C ALA A 194 14.62 -42.31 2.11
N ILE A 195 15.12 -43.53 1.91
CA ILE A 195 16.02 -44.17 2.86
C ILE A 195 17.18 -43.20 3.10
N PRO A 196 17.47 -42.81 4.35
CA PRO A 196 18.59 -41.93 4.63
C PRO A 196 19.84 -42.60 3.99
N ASN A 197 20.57 -41.85 3.19
CA ASN A 197 21.81 -42.32 2.55
C ASN A 197 22.94 -42.39 3.61
N SER A 198 22.64 -42.94 4.77
CA SER A 198 23.60 -43.38 5.76
C SER A 198 24.15 -44.68 5.21
N ALA A 199 25.32 -44.64 4.56
CA ALA A 199 26.08 -45.83 4.29
C ALA A 199 26.12 -46.64 5.60
N PRO A 200 25.81 -47.94 5.55
CA PRO A 200 25.91 -48.73 6.76
C PRO A 200 27.35 -48.59 7.29
N PRO A 201 27.53 -48.53 8.62
CA PRO A 201 28.87 -48.41 9.18
C PRO A 201 29.71 -49.51 8.57
N ILE A 202 30.85 -49.13 7.96
CA ILE A 202 31.79 -50.05 7.37
C ILE A 202 32.24 -50.97 8.51
N ASP A 203 31.85 -52.24 8.44
CA ASP A 203 32.35 -53.25 9.39
C ASP A 203 33.86 -53.40 9.16
N PRO A 204 34.70 -53.03 10.10
CA PRO A 204 36.18 -53.12 9.93
C PRO A 204 36.68 -54.52 9.70
N ASN A 205 35.86 -55.57 9.88
CA ASN A 205 36.22 -56.96 9.74
C ASN A 205 35.87 -57.56 8.36
N ILE A 206 35.27 -56.77 7.44
CA ILE A 206 35.05 -57.26 6.07
C ILE A 206 36.36 -57.13 5.27
N PRO A 207 36.97 -58.25 4.82
CA PRO A 207 38.18 -58.19 4.01
C PRO A 207 37.91 -57.46 2.69
N LYS A 208 38.71 -56.42 2.39
CA LYS A 208 38.68 -55.77 1.09
C LYS A 208 39.14 -56.79 0.02
N VAL A 209 38.27 -57.13 -0.90
CA VAL A 209 38.61 -57.88 -2.10
C VAL A 209 39.37 -56.93 -3.03
N GLU A 210 40.64 -57.15 -3.28
CA GLU A 210 41.45 -56.47 -4.28
C GLU A 210 41.02 -56.86 -5.69
#